data_6102e002deb352d306e6b4ac5b77d828
#
_entry.id   6102e002deb352d306e6b4ac5b77d828
#
_cell.length_a   1.000
_cell.length_b   1.000
_cell.length_c   1.000
_cell.angle_alpha   90.00
_cell.angle_beta   90.00
_cell.angle_gamma   90.00
#
_symmetry.space_group_name_H-M   'P 1'
#
loop_
_entity.id
_entity.type
_entity.pdbx_description
1 polymer ?
#
loop_
_entity_poly.entity_id
_entity_poly.type
_entity_poly.pdbx_seq_one_letter_code
_entity_poly.pdbx_strand_id
1 'polypeptide(L)'
;MMITKTAIALIAIGNIFYAYRCIVGTRAFIDQYGMGDGSAFIIKLAGTFCAGLGFMLAYVLMTGIAGTWELFTYGFVQAALLTVVGYQTVNGPWAEVEGVKATKEGYMAPAIFAVLNAVVLLTGAETLYA
;
A
#
# COMPACT_ATOMS: atom_id res chain seq x y z
N MET A 1 5.21 -21.84 -4.30
CA MET A 1 5.32 -21.40 -2.88
C MET A 1 6.38 -20.31 -2.66
N MET A 2 7.58 -20.41 -3.22
CA MET A 2 8.62 -19.39 -3.06
C MET A 2 8.19 -18.03 -3.62
N ILE A 3 7.67 -17.99 -4.84
CA ILE A 3 7.17 -16.74 -5.48
C ILE A 3 6.09 -16.08 -4.62
N THR A 4 5.12 -16.87 -4.15
CA THR A 4 4.04 -16.39 -3.27
C THR A 4 4.59 -15.74 -2.01
N LYS A 5 5.48 -16.41 -1.29
CA LYS A 5 6.10 -15.87 -0.06
C LYS A 5 6.94 -14.62 -0.33
N THR A 6 7.66 -14.59 -1.45
CA THR A 6 8.44 -13.40 -1.84
C THR A 6 7.51 -12.22 -2.13
N ALA A 7 6.41 -12.43 -2.85
CA ALA A 7 5.43 -11.37 -3.11
C ALA A 7 4.82 -10.84 -1.79
N ILE A 8 4.44 -11.73 -0.87
CA ILE A 8 3.92 -11.33 0.46
C ILE A 8 4.96 -10.51 1.24
N ALA A 9 6.22 -10.95 1.24
CA ALA A 9 7.30 -10.21 1.91
C ALA A 9 7.49 -8.81 1.33
N LEU A 10 7.44 -8.66 0.00
CA LEU A 10 7.52 -7.35 -0.66
C LEU A 10 6.35 -6.44 -0.30
N ILE A 11 5.12 -6.98 -0.24
CA ILE A 11 3.95 -6.21 0.20
C ILE A 11 4.13 -5.77 1.67
N ALA A 12 4.57 -6.66 2.55
CA ALA A 12 4.80 -6.36 3.95
C ALA A 12 5.86 -5.26 4.13
N ILE A 13 7.00 -5.40 3.48
CA ILE A 13 8.10 -4.42 3.53
C ILE A 13 7.63 -3.05 3.00
N GLY A 14 6.92 -3.03 1.87
CA GLY A 14 6.40 -1.79 1.31
C GLY A 14 5.42 -1.09 2.24
N ASN A 15 4.51 -1.83 2.88
CA ASN A 15 3.57 -1.26 3.85
C ASN A 15 4.29 -0.73 5.10
N ILE A 16 5.27 -1.45 5.64
CA ILE A 16 6.07 -0.99 6.79
C ILE A 16 6.88 0.26 6.42
N PHE A 17 7.44 0.30 5.21
CA PHE A 17 8.17 1.48 4.72
C PHE A 17 7.25 2.72 4.63
N TYR A 18 6.05 2.60 4.05
CA TYR A 18 5.10 3.70 4.01
C TYR A 18 4.58 4.07 5.40
N ALA A 19 4.36 3.11 6.28
CA ALA A 19 4.02 3.38 7.68
C ALA A 19 5.08 4.23 8.38
N TYR A 20 6.36 3.89 8.21
CA TYR A 20 7.47 4.66 8.76
C TYR A 20 7.48 6.10 8.21
N ARG A 21 7.37 6.26 6.89
CA ARG A 21 7.33 7.58 6.24
C ARG A 21 6.18 8.44 6.74
N CYS A 22 5.00 7.85 6.92
CA CYS A 22 3.81 8.58 7.34
C CYS A 22 3.81 8.91 8.84
N ILE A 23 4.26 7.99 9.70
CA ILE A 23 4.15 8.14 11.16
C ILE A 23 5.39 8.87 11.74
N VAL A 24 6.58 8.43 11.39
CA VAL A 24 7.84 8.98 11.89
C VAL A 24 8.33 10.12 11.01
N GLY A 25 8.34 9.92 9.71
CA GLY A 25 8.78 10.88 8.70
C GLY A 25 7.68 11.84 8.24
N THR A 26 6.67 12.13 9.03
CA THR A 26 5.48 12.93 8.65
C THR A 26 5.89 14.30 8.07
N ARG A 27 6.84 14.99 8.68
CA ARG A 27 7.31 16.30 8.19
C ARG A 27 7.91 16.20 6.79
N ALA A 28 8.81 15.24 6.60
CA ALA A 28 9.45 15.01 5.31
C ALA A 28 8.43 14.62 4.23
N PHE A 29 7.40 13.85 4.61
CA PHE A 29 6.30 13.48 3.72
C PHE A 29 5.49 14.70 3.27
N ILE A 30 5.11 15.57 4.22
CA ILE A 30 4.41 16.83 3.93
C ILE A 30 5.22 17.69 2.95
N ASP A 31 6.50 17.87 3.22
CA ASP A 31 7.38 18.73 2.42
C ASP A 31 7.61 18.15 1.02
N GLN A 32 7.73 16.83 0.92
CA GLN A 32 7.96 16.14 -0.35
C GLN A 32 6.77 16.28 -1.33
N TYR A 33 5.55 16.21 -0.82
CA TYR A 33 4.35 16.26 -1.66
C TYR A 33 3.64 17.62 -1.63
N GLY A 34 4.21 18.61 -0.96
CA GLY A 34 3.62 19.96 -0.87
C GLY A 34 2.27 19.98 -0.16
N MET A 35 2.10 19.12 0.83
CA MET A 35 0.88 19.07 1.64
C MET A 35 0.94 20.11 2.75
N GLY A 36 -0.22 20.69 3.10
CA GLY A 36 -0.29 21.61 4.24
C GLY A 36 -0.11 20.89 5.59
N ASP A 37 0.33 21.63 6.62
CA ASP A 37 0.56 21.08 7.96
C ASP A 37 -0.71 20.46 8.58
N GLY A 38 -1.90 20.93 8.21
CA GLY A 38 -3.17 20.36 8.62
C GLY A 38 -3.39 18.90 8.15
N SER A 39 -2.63 18.41 7.18
CA SER A 39 -2.70 17.03 6.69
C SER A 39 -1.99 16.01 7.58
N ALA A 40 -1.23 16.47 8.59
CA ALA A 40 -0.39 15.60 9.42
C ALA A 40 -1.18 14.44 10.07
N PHE A 41 -2.38 14.72 10.58
CA PHE A 41 -3.22 13.68 11.19
C PHE A 41 -3.64 12.61 10.17
N ILE A 42 -4.10 13.01 9.00
CA ILE A 42 -4.55 12.08 7.94
C ILE A 42 -3.37 11.24 7.44
N ILE A 43 -2.19 11.84 7.30
CA ILE A 43 -0.97 11.12 6.91
C ILE A 43 -0.61 10.06 7.95
N LYS A 44 -0.60 10.43 9.24
CA LYS A 44 -0.34 9.48 10.33
C LYS A 44 -1.41 8.39 10.40
N LEU A 45 -2.68 8.74 10.20
CA LEU A 45 -3.77 7.77 10.14
C LEU A 45 -3.54 6.76 9.00
N ALA A 46 -3.22 7.22 7.80
CA ALA A 46 -2.86 6.35 6.68
C ALA A 46 -1.67 5.44 7.03
N GLY A 47 -0.68 5.98 7.73
CA GLY A 47 0.47 5.21 8.23
C GLY A 47 0.07 4.08 9.19
N THR A 48 -0.93 4.28 10.05
CA THR A 48 -1.40 3.21 10.94
C THR A 48 -2.07 2.06 10.19
N PHE A 49 -2.80 2.33 9.11
CA PHE A 49 -3.34 1.29 8.23
C PHE A 49 -2.23 0.50 7.54
N CYS A 50 -1.21 1.18 7.03
CA CYS A 50 -0.04 0.53 6.44
C CYS A 50 0.71 -0.33 7.48
N ALA A 51 0.90 0.17 8.69
CA ALA A 51 1.55 -0.57 9.78
C ALA A 51 0.76 -1.84 10.13
N GLY A 52 -0.56 -1.72 10.34
CA GLY A 52 -1.42 -2.85 10.66
C GLY A 52 -1.37 -3.94 9.58
N LEU A 53 -1.48 -3.54 8.31
CA LEU A 53 -1.38 -4.49 7.20
C LEU A 53 0.01 -5.11 7.09
N GLY A 54 1.07 -4.33 7.22
CA GLY A 54 2.45 -4.82 7.18
C GLY A 54 2.74 -5.84 8.27
N PHE A 55 2.32 -5.58 9.52
CA PHE A 55 2.46 -6.54 10.63
C PHE A 55 1.61 -7.79 10.43
N MET A 56 0.38 -7.66 9.93
CA MET A 56 -0.47 -8.81 9.63
C MET A 56 0.17 -9.71 8.57
N LEU A 57 0.73 -9.14 7.51
CA LEU A 57 1.41 -9.91 6.46
C LEU A 57 2.68 -10.59 6.98
N ALA A 58 3.45 -9.93 7.85
CA ALA A 58 4.59 -10.55 8.52
C ALA A 58 4.14 -11.74 9.39
N TYR A 59 3.04 -11.59 10.12
CA TYR A 59 2.44 -12.67 10.90
C TYR A 59 2.01 -13.85 10.02
N VAL A 60 1.34 -13.60 8.90
CA VAL A 60 0.93 -14.64 7.93
C VAL A 60 2.15 -15.38 7.35
N LEU A 61 3.26 -14.69 7.09
CA LEU A 61 4.50 -15.34 6.64
C LEU A 61 5.09 -16.30 7.69
N MET A 62 4.90 -15.98 8.97
CA MET A 62 5.42 -16.80 10.09
C MET A 62 4.50 -17.97 10.42
N THR A 63 3.18 -17.79 10.32
CA THR A 63 2.19 -18.79 10.75
C THR A 63 1.64 -19.65 9.61
N GLY A 64 1.74 -19.19 8.38
CA GLY A 64 1.23 -19.86 7.19
C GLY A 64 0.15 -19.06 6.47
N ILE A 65 -0.02 -19.36 5.19
CA ILE A 65 -0.92 -18.63 4.29
C ILE A 65 -2.27 -19.31 4.07
N ALA A 66 -2.49 -20.49 4.63
CA ALA A 66 -3.72 -21.26 4.45
C ALA A 66 -4.94 -20.47 4.96
N GLY A 67 -6.01 -20.42 4.17
CA GLY A 67 -7.24 -19.73 4.54
C GLY A 67 -7.15 -18.21 4.60
N THR A 68 -6.12 -17.59 4.01
CA THR A 68 -5.93 -16.12 4.08
C THR A 68 -6.25 -15.39 2.76
N TRP A 69 -6.99 -16.02 1.88
CA TRP A 69 -7.30 -15.46 0.56
C TRP A 69 -8.06 -14.13 0.62
N GLU A 70 -8.93 -13.95 1.61
CA GLU A 70 -9.69 -12.71 1.78
C GLU A 70 -8.78 -11.50 2.00
N LEU A 71 -7.70 -11.69 2.76
CA LEU A 71 -6.72 -10.63 3.02
C LEU A 71 -6.09 -10.12 1.72
N PHE A 72 -5.70 -11.02 0.83
CA PHE A 72 -5.07 -10.67 -0.44
C PHE A 72 -6.07 -10.19 -1.48
N THR A 73 -7.31 -10.69 -1.45
CA THR A 73 -8.42 -10.16 -2.27
C THR A 73 -8.73 -8.73 -1.87
N TYR A 74 -8.86 -8.45 -0.58
CA TYR A 74 -9.01 -7.08 -0.09
C TYR A 74 -7.84 -6.18 -0.53
N GLY A 75 -6.61 -6.65 -0.34
CA GLY A 75 -5.41 -5.91 -0.74
C GLY A 75 -5.38 -5.59 -2.24
N PHE A 76 -5.78 -6.54 -3.07
CA PHE A 76 -5.88 -6.35 -4.51
C PHE A 76 -6.93 -5.30 -4.89
N VAL A 77 -8.14 -5.43 -4.38
CA VAL A 77 -9.25 -4.49 -4.67
C VAL A 77 -8.90 -3.08 -4.19
N GLN A 78 -8.40 -2.95 -2.96
CA GLN A 78 -8.01 -1.67 -2.39
C GLN A 78 -6.89 -1.00 -3.20
N ALA A 79 -5.85 -1.74 -3.57
CA ALA A 79 -4.74 -1.22 -4.35
C ALA A 79 -5.16 -0.87 -5.79
N ALA A 80 -6.03 -1.65 -6.41
CA ALA A 80 -6.57 -1.35 -7.74
C ALA A 80 -7.42 -0.07 -7.73
N LEU A 81 -8.30 0.08 -6.75
CA LEU A 81 -9.09 1.31 -6.58
C LEU A 81 -8.18 2.52 -6.33
N LEU A 82 -7.17 2.37 -5.45
CA LEU A 82 -6.23 3.44 -5.17
C LEU A 82 -5.39 3.83 -6.40
N THR A 83 -5.09 2.87 -7.27
CA THR A 83 -4.41 3.13 -8.54
C THR A 83 -5.26 4.04 -9.44
N VAL A 84 -6.55 3.74 -9.58
CA VAL A 84 -7.48 4.55 -10.39
C VAL A 84 -7.65 5.93 -9.79
N VAL A 85 -7.96 6.01 -8.51
CA VAL A 85 -8.14 7.29 -7.79
C VAL A 85 -6.85 8.09 -7.79
N GLY A 86 -5.71 7.47 -7.56
CA GLY A 86 -4.39 8.10 -7.60
C GLY A 86 -4.07 8.68 -8.98
N TYR A 87 -4.35 7.93 -10.04
CA TYR A 87 -4.17 8.41 -11.41
C TYR A 87 -5.04 9.64 -11.71
N GLN A 88 -6.31 9.58 -11.35
CA GLN A 88 -7.24 10.71 -11.51
C GLN A 88 -6.81 11.93 -10.71
N THR A 89 -6.32 11.72 -9.48
CA THR A 89 -5.88 12.81 -8.59
C THR A 89 -4.60 13.47 -9.10
N VAL A 90 -3.61 12.68 -9.49
CA VAL A 90 -2.31 13.19 -9.99
C VAL A 90 -2.44 13.92 -11.31
N ASN A 91 -3.39 13.53 -12.16
CA ASN A 91 -3.62 14.14 -13.47
C ASN A 91 -4.86 15.05 -13.51
N GLY A 92 -5.45 15.36 -12.36
CA GLY A 92 -6.66 16.18 -12.25
C GLY A 92 -6.41 17.54 -11.59
N PRO A 93 -7.49 18.31 -11.37
CA PRO A 93 -7.40 19.68 -10.83
C PRO A 93 -6.78 19.77 -9.43
N TRP A 94 -6.84 18.69 -8.64
CA TRP A 94 -6.22 18.64 -7.31
C TRP A 94 -4.69 18.74 -7.35
N ALA A 95 -4.08 18.31 -8.43
CA ALA A 95 -2.63 18.42 -8.62
C ALA A 95 -2.17 19.82 -9.03
N GLU A 96 -3.11 20.66 -9.49
CA GLU A 96 -2.84 22.05 -9.93
C GLU A 96 -2.92 23.07 -8.79
N VAL A 97 -3.30 22.64 -7.58
CA VAL A 97 -3.34 23.50 -6.39
C VAL A 97 -1.93 23.98 -6.06
N GLU A 98 -1.80 25.29 -5.82
CA GLU A 98 -0.52 25.92 -5.50
C GLU A 98 0.19 25.22 -4.33
N GLY A 99 1.46 24.90 -4.52
CA GLY A 99 2.30 24.22 -3.54
C GLY A 99 2.22 22.69 -3.57
N VAL A 100 1.21 22.09 -4.20
CA VAL A 100 1.10 20.63 -4.33
C VAL A 100 2.15 20.09 -5.31
N LYS A 101 2.86 19.07 -4.90
CA LYS A 101 3.88 18.36 -5.70
C LYS A 101 3.38 16.93 -6.01
N ALA A 102 2.38 16.85 -6.87
CA ALA A 102 1.84 15.56 -7.31
C ALA A 102 2.87 14.82 -8.17
N THR A 103 3.08 13.54 -7.87
CA THR A 103 4.02 12.68 -8.58
C THR A 103 3.33 11.40 -9.05
N LYS A 104 3.94 10.73 -10.03
CA LYS A 104 3.45 9.44 -10.54
C LYS A 104 3.41 8.34 -9.46
N GLU A 105 4.13 8.51 -8.35
CA GLU A 105 4.11 7.59 -7.21
C GLU A 105 2.68 7.40 -6.67
N GLY A 106 1.83 8.42 -6.75
CA GLY A 106 0.44 8.38 -6.30
C GLY A 106 -0.43 7.28 -6.94
N TYR A 107 -0.04 6.79 -8.13
CA TYR A 107 -0.72 5.66 -8.79
C TYR A 107 0.21 4.49 -9.12
N MET A 108 1.52 4.72 -9.26
CA MET A 108 2.47 3.64 -9.56
C MET A 108 2.70 2.74 -8.35
N ALA A 109 2.83 3.30 -7.15
CA ALA A 109 3.01 2.50 -5.94
C ALA A 109 1.79 1.60 -5.66
N PRO A 110 0.53 2.10 -5.67
CA PRO A 110 -0.63 1.21 -5.56
C PRO A 110 -0.71 0.17 -6.67
N ALA A 111 -0.35 0.51 -7.92
CA ALA A 111 -0.35 -0.44 -9.02
C ALA A 111 0.61 -1.61 -8.76
N ILE A 112 1.79 -1.35 -8.22
CA ILE A 112 2.75 -2.40 -7.82
C ILE A 112 2.13 -3.30 -6.74
N PHE A 113 1.48 -2.73 -5.72
CA PHE A 113 0.80 -3.50 -4.69
C PHE A 113 -0.35 -4.34 -5.25
N ALA A 114 -1.12 -3.80 -6.20
CA ALA A 114 -2.18 -4.56 -6.88
C ALA A 114 -1.60 -5.77 -7.63
N VAL A 115 -0.54 -5.58 -8.39
CA VAL A 115 0.14 -6.68 -9.09
C VAL A 115 0.69 -7.72 -8.12
N LEU A 116 1.32 -7.31 -7.04
CA LEU A 116 1.86 -8.23 -6.03
C LEU A 116 0.74 -9.05 -5.36
N ASN A 117 -0.39 -8.43 -5.00
CA ASN A 117 -1.55 -9.16 -4.45
C ASN A 117 -2.12 -10.14 -5.49
N ALA A 118 -2.22 -9.76 -6.76
CA ALA A 118 -2.65 -10.67 -7.83
C ALA A 118 -1.68 -11.86 -7.98
N VAL A 119 -0.38 -11.62 -7.91
CA VAL A 119 0.63 -12.69 -7.92
C VAL A 119 0.41 -13.66 -6.77
N VAL A 120 0.16 -13.17 -5.54
CA VAL A 120 -0.13 -14.01 -4.38
C VAL A 120 -1.38 -14.87 -4.61
N LEU A 121 -2.48 -14.25 -5.06
CA LEU A 121 -3.74 -14.95 -5.31
C LEU A 121 -3.62 -16.04 -6.39
N LEU A 122 -2.83 -15.80 -7.43
CA LEU A 122 -2.66 -16.75 -8.52
C LEU A 122 -1.65 -17.86 -8.18
N THR A 123 -0.51 -17.51 -7.59
CA THR A 123 0.55 -18.49 -7.31
C THR A 123 0.36 -19.26 -6.01
N GLY A 124 -0.45 -18.74 -5.11
CA GLY A 124 -0.77 -19.34 -3.81
C GLY A 124 -2.14 -20.01 -3.75
N ALA A 125 -2.91 -20.03 -4.84
CA ALA A 125 -4.32 -20.41 -4.86
C ALA A 125 -4.61 -21.75 -4.13
N GLU A 126 -3.84 -22.79 -4.40
CA GLU A 126 -4.02 -24.13 -3.79
C GLU A 126 -3.94 -24.09 -2.26
N THR A 127 -3.12 -23.23 -1.70
CA THR A 127 -2.94 -23.09 -0.25
C THR A 127 -3.87 -22.04 0.35
N LEU A 128 -4.05 -20.91 -0.34
CA LEU A 128 -4.86 -19.80 0.14
C LEU A 128 -6.34 -20.17 0.31
N TYR A 129 -6.86 -20.99 -0.62
CA TYR A 129 -8.27 -21.42 -0.61
C TYR A 129 -8.50 -22.75 0.14
N ALA A 130 -7.43 -23.31 0.68
CA ALA A 130 -7.51 -24.53 1.50
C ALA A 130 -8.07 -24.21 2.95
#